data_167d2f60a13178dcd911d9065b5b954f
#
_entry.id   167d2f60a13178dcd911d9065b5b954f
#
_cell.length_a   1.000
_cell.length_b   1.000
_cell.length_c   1.000
_cell.angle_alpha   90.00
_cell.angle_beta   90.00
_cell.angle_gamma   90.00
#
_symmetry.space_group_name_H-M   'P 1'
#
loop_
_entity.id
_entity.type
_entity.pdbx_description
1 polymer ?
#
loop_
_entity_poly.entity_id
_entity_poly.type
_entity_poly.pdbx_seq_one_letter_code
_entity_poly.pdbx_strand_id
1 'polypeptide(L)'
;MITSLSNKSVREVVLLNQKAKARNKQGLFVVEGPKMFAEAPEERITRVYIAQRAEKELREVYGEKLDRVFCEVVADPVFDKMSDTKTPQGILTLVKQYHYRLEELLAGRQKQICVSGSSGKCVGMAGGGQAKKPLFLVLEDIQDPGNLGTIFRTGEAVGVDGILMSSRTVDVYNPKTIRSTMGSVYRVPFVYVENICETIHILQKNNICVYAAHLDGKEDYDACDYHKGTAFLIGNEGNGLREETAACAEKHIVIPMEGSVESLNAATASTVLLYEAYRQRRS
;
A
#
# COMPACT_ATOMS: atom_id res chain seq x y z
N MET A 1 10.64 -10.09 -30.17
CA MET A 1 11.14 -10.89 -29.04
C MET A 1 12.50 -10.38 -28.61
N ILE A 2 12.68 -10.18 -27.30
CA ILE A 2 13.95 -9.73 -26.70
C ILE A 2 14.80 -10.95 -26.34
N THR A 3 16.02 -11.04 -26.88
CA THR A 3 16.93 -12.17 -26.67
C THR A 3 18.28 -11.79 -26.03
N SER A 4 18.54 -10.49 -25.84
CA SER A 4 19.81 -10.00 -25.33
C SER A 4 19.69 -9.29 -23.98
N LEU A 5 20.56 -9.64 -23.03
CA LEU A 5 20.73 -8.93 -21.76
C LEU A 5 21.21 -7.48 -21.92
N SER A 6 21.84 -7.16 -23.03
CA SER A 6 22.27 -5.79 -23.32
C SER A 6 21.14 -4.86 -23.81
N ASN A 7 19.95 -5.41 -24.04
CA ASN A 7 18.78 -4.64 -24.45
C ASN A 7 18.47 -3.56 -23.41
N LYS A 8 18.15 -2.35 -23.88
CA LYS A 8 17.86 -1.19 -23.01
C LYS A 8 16.71 -1.43 -22.06
N SER A 9 15.64 -2.07 -22.55
CA SER A 9 14.45 -2.38 -21.72
C SER A 9 14.76 -3.38 -20.63
N VAL A 10 15.63 -4.37 -20.88
CA VAL A 10 16.07 -5.34 -19.87
C VAL A 10 16.82 -4.64 -18.75
N ARG A 11 17.78 -3.78 -19.11
CA ARG A 11 18.56 -3.00 -18.14
C ARG A 11 17.67 -2.06 -17.32
N GLU A 12 16.66 -1.47 -17.95
CA GLU A 12 15.69 -0.61 -17.30
C GLU A 12 14.91 -1.36 -16.22
N VAL A 13 14.34 -2.53 -16.51
CA VAL A 13 13.61 -3.35 -15.55
C VAL A 13 14.49 -3.77 -14.38
N VAL A 14 15.70 -4.26 -14.67
CA VAL A 14 16.68 -4.64 -13.62
C VAL A 14 17.02 -3.42 -12.73
N LEU A 15 17.21 -2.25 -13.32
CA LEU A 15 17.51 -1.03 -12.56
C LEU A 15 16.33 -0.60 -11.69
N LEU A 16 15.09 -0.69 -12.19
CA LEU A 16 13.87 -0.39 -11.44
C LEU A 16 13.67 -1.36 -10.27
N ASN A 17 14.00 -2.64 -10.43
CA ASN A 17 13.95 -3.60 -9.34
C ASN A 17 14.96 -3.26 -8.23
N GLN A 18 16.17 -2.84 -8.60
CA GLN A 18 17.27 -2.66 -7.64
C GLN A 18 17.32 -1.30 -6.96
N LYS A 19 16.87 -0.20 -7.62
CA LYS A 19 17.17 1.17 -7.17
C LYS A 19 15.91 2.05 -7.05
N ALA A 20 15.58 2.44 -5.81
CA ALA A 20 14.51 3.40 -5.53
C ALA A 20 14.70 4.72 -6.31
N LYS A 21 15.95 5.24 -6.39
CA LYS A 21 16.26 6.46 -7.15
C LYS A 21 15.86 6.34 -8.63
N ALA A 22 16.01 5.15 -9.23
CA ALA A 22 15.60 4.93 -10.61
C ALA A 22 14.08 4.93 -10.75
N ARG A 23 13.38 4.27 -9.83
CA ARG A 23 11.91 4.26 -9.77
C ARG A 23 11.36 5.67 -9.67
N ASN A 24 11.85 6.46 -8.72
CA ASN A 24 11.38 7.83 -8.50
C ASN A 24 11.69 8.75 -9.69
N LYS A 25 12.89 8.61 -10.28
CA LYS A 25 13.27 9.42 -11.47
C LYS A 25 12.37 9.14 -12.68
N GLN A 26 11.98 7.88 -12.86
CA GLN A 26 11.16 7.47 -14.01
C GLN A 26 9.66 7.52 -13.71
N GLY A 27 9.27 7.61 -12.45
CA GLY A 27 7.88 7.52 -12.02
C GLY A 27 7.27 6.13 -12.29
N LEU A 28 8.09 5.07 -12.32
CA LEU A 28 7.69 3.71 -12.65
C LEU A 28 8.09 2.72 -11.55
N PHE A 29 7.35 1.64 -11.47
CA PHE A 29 7.70 0.47 -10.66
C PHE A 29 7.38 -0.82 -11.38
N VAL A 30 7.99 -1.91 -10.94
CA VAL A 30 7.81 -3.24 -11.53
C VAL A 30 6.86 -4.04 -10.66
N VAL A 31 5.92 -4.70 -11.29
CA VAL A 31 5.11 -5.74 -10.66
C VAL A 31 5.32 -7.07 -11.37
N GLU A 32 5.33 -8.16 -10.63
CA GLU A 32 5.53 -9.50 -11.15
C GLU A 32 4.35 -10.39 -10.82
N GLY A 33 3.95 -11.19 -11.79
CA GLY A 33 2.95 -12.22 -11.66
C GLY A 33 1.60 -11.90 -12.28
N PRO A 34 0.87 -12.96 -12.71
CA PRO A 34 -0.41 -12.84 -13.43
C PRO A 34 -1.47 -12.09 -12.64
N LYS A 35 -1.57 -12.33 -11.32
CA LYS A 35 -2.53 -11.64 -10.46
C LYS A 35 -2.26 -10.15 -10.41
N MET A 36 -0.99 -9.75 -10.24
CA MET A 36 -0.62 -8.33 -10.19
C MET A 36 -0.86 -7.63 -11.52
N PHE A 37 -0.63 -8.31 -12.64
CA PHE A 37 -0.98 -7.81 -13.97
C PHE A 37 -2.50 -7.66 -14.13
N ALA A 38 -3.28 -8.68 -13.74
CA ALA A 38 -4.73 -8.67 -13.87
C ALA A 38 -5.38 -7.50 -13.12
N GLU A 39 -4.88 -7.18 -11.92
CA GLU A 39 -5.40 -6.12 -11.05
C GLU A 39 -4.86 -4.72 -11.40
N ALA A 40 -3.75 -4.61 -12.13
CA ALA A 40 -3.17 -3.32 -12.51
C ALA A 40 -4.12 -2.52 -13.42
N PRO A 41 -4.40 -1.23 -13.09
CA PRO A 41 -5.19 -0.36 -13.95
C PRO A 41 -4.52 -0.18 -15.33
N GLU A 42 -5.25 -0.42 -16.40
CA GLU A 42 -4.69 -0.42 -17.76
C GLU A 42 -4.05 0.91 -18.14
N GLU A 43 -4.66 2.01 -17.74
CA GLU A 43 -4.17 3.39 -17.99
C GLU A 43 -2.84 3.71 -17.28
N ARG A 44 -2.46 2.88 -16.31
CA ARG A 44 -1.18 2.99 -15.60
C ARG A 44 -0.13 2.03 -16.12
N ILE A 45 -0.51 1.02 -16.88
CA ILE A 45 0.45 0.10 -17.49
C ILE A 45 1.20 0.82 -18.61
N THR A 46 2.52 0.80 -18.56
CA THR A 46 3.36 1.38 -19.62
C THR A 46 3.92 0.30 -20.53
N ARG A 47 4.24 -0.86 -19.98
CA ARG A 47 4.80 -1.98 -20.74
C ARG A 47 4.65 -3.30 -19.99
N VAL A 48 4.48 -4.37 -20.75
CA VAL A 48 4.42 -5.74 -20.23
C VAL A 48 5.51 -6.56 -20.91
N TYR A 49 6.16 -7.41 -20.14
CA TYR A 49 7.11 -8.40 -20.62
C TYR A 49 6.63 -9.78 -20.25
N ILE A 50 6.61 -10.68 -21.23
CA ILE A 50 6.17 -12.06 -21.07
C ILE A 50 7.33 -13.01 -21.38
N ALA A 51 7.62 -13.95 -20.47
CA ALA A 51 8.56 -15.03 -20.73
C ALA A 51 8.04 -15.93 -21.87
N GLN A 52 8.92 -16.33 -22.78
CA GLN A 52 8.54 -17.17 -23.93
C GLN A 52 7.78 -18.43 -23.50
N ARG A 53 8.22 -19.08 -22.40
CA ARG A 53 7.57 -20.28 -21.83
C ARG A 53 6.13 -20.05 -21.36
N ALA A 54 5.80 -18.82 -20.95
CA ALA A 54 4.49 -18.50 -20.37
C ALA A 54 3.54 -17.82 -21.39
N GLU A 55 4.01 -17.48 -22.59
CA GLU A 55 3.25 -16.66 -23.55
C GLU A 55 1.89 -17.29 -23.89
N LYS A 56 1.88 -18.58 -24.22
CA LYS A 56 0.65 -19.27 -24.63
C LYS A 56 -0.41 -19.22 -23.53
N GLU A 57 -0.06 -19.63 -22.33
CA GLU A 57 -0.97 -19.68 -21.19
C GLU A 57 -1.50 -18.28 -20.82
N LEU A 58 -0.60 -17.30 -20.78
CA LEU A 58 -0.96 -15.92 -20.45
C LEU A 58 -1.87 -15.27 -21.49
N ARG A 59 -1.68 -15.58 -22.78
CA ARG A 59 -2.57 -15.10 -23.84
C ARG A 59 -3.93 -15.80 -23.81
N GLU A 60 -3.99 -17.07 -23.45
CA GLU A 60 -5.27 -17.78 -23.28
C GLU A 60 -6.10 -17.17 -22.15
N VAL A 61 -5.47 -16.75 -21.03
CA VAL A 61 -6.19 -16.23 -19.86
C VAL A 61 -6.40 -14.72 -19.91
N TYR A 62 -5.42 -13.95 -20.41
CA TYR A 62 -5.39 -12.49 -20.34
C TYR A 62 -5.30 -11.81 -21.70
N GLY A 63 -5.59 -12.51 -22.79
CA GLY A 63 -5.41 -12.02 -24.17
C GLY A 63 -6.02 -10.65 -24.41
N GLU A 64 -7.27 -10.45 -24.03
CA GLU A 64 -7.95 -9.16 -24.19
C GLU A 64 -7.21 -7.99 -23.54
N LYS A 65 -6.67 -8.18 -22.34
CA LYS A 65 -5.91 -7.14 -21.62
C LYS A 65 -4.53 -6.95 -22.24
N LEU A 66 -3.88 -8.04 -22.65
CA LEU A 66 -2.58 -7.98 -23.30
C LEU A 66 -2.61 -7.28 -24.65
N ASP A 67 -3.72 -7.38 -25.39
CA ASP A 67 -3.89 -6.73 -26.69
C ASP A 67 -4.12 -5.20 -26.56
N ARG A 68 -4.55 -4.74 -25.37
CA ARG A 68 -4.75 -3.31 -25.08
C ARG A 68 -3.52 -2.58 -24.54
N VAL A 69 -2.46 -3.34 -24.22
CA VAL A 69 -1.23 -2.77 -23.63
C VAL A 69 -0.01 -3.13 -24.47
N PHE A 70 1.04 -2.33 -24.39
CA PHE A 70 2.29 -2.65 -25.07
C PHE A 70 2.97 -3.85 -24.43
N CYS A 71 3.04 -4.96 -25.17
CA CYS A 71 3.56 -6.23 -24.70
C CYS A 71 4.73 -6.73 -25.56
N GLU A 72 5.80 -7.21 -24.93
CA GLU A 72 6.96 -7.81 -25.58
C GLU A 72 7.27 -9.19 -25.01
N VAL A 73 7.52 -10.16 -25.89
CA VAL A 73 7.98 -11.48 -25.50
C VAL A 73 9.49 -11.44 -25.28
N VAL A 74 9.94 -12.10 -24.23
CA VAL A 74 11.34 -12.14 -23.79
C VAL A 74 11.78 -13.60 -23.70
N ALA A 75 12.96 -13.92 -24.23
CA ALA A 75 13.56 -15.25 -24.09
C ALA A 75 13.78 -15.60 -22.60
N ASP A 76 13.48 -16.84 -22.23
CA ASP A 76 13.45 -17.29 -20.83
C ASP A 76 14.70 -16.95 -20.03
N PRO A 77 15.94 -17.18 -20.52
CA PRO A 77 17.15 -16.84 -19.77
C PRO A 77 17.30 -15.33 -19.50
N VAL A 78 16.75 -14.49 -20.40
CA VAL A 78 16.74 -13.03 -20.24
C VAL A 78 15.68 -12.61 -19.26
N PHE A 79 14.49 -13.21 -19.35
CA PHE A 79 13.38 -12.95 -18.43
C PHE A 79 13.77 -13.29 -16.97
N ASP A 80 14.42 -14.42 -16.75
CA ASP A 80 14.88 -14.84 -15.43
C ASP A 80 15.87 -13.83 -14.79
N LYS A 81 16.64 -13.12 -15.62
CA LYS A 81 17.52 -12.04 -15.13
C LYS A 81 16.79 -10.71 -14.92
N MET A 82 15.63 -10.51 -15.53
CA MET A 82 14.77 -9.33 -15.28
C MET A 82 13.96 -9.49 -13.99
N SER A 83 13.61 -10.73 -13.64
CA SER A 83 12.83 -11.02 -12.43
C SER A 83 13.64 -10.81 -11.15
N ASP A 84 12.94 -10.38 -10.08
CA ASP A 84 13.47 -10.28 -8.71
C ASP A 84 13.12 -11.53 -7.86
N THR A 85 12.45 -12.52 -8.46
CA THR A 85 12.05 -13.74 -7.77
C THR A 85 12.90 -14.95 -8.18
N LYS A 86 13.02 -15.92 -7.26
CA LYS A 86 13.73 -17.19 -7.54
C LYS A 86 12.95 -18.08 -8.51
N THR A 87 11.63 -17.93 -8.53
CA THR A 87 10.70 -18.69 -9.38
C THR A 87 9.82 -17.72 -10.15
N PRO A 88 10.32 -17.17 -11.28
CA PRO A 88 9.60 -16.18 -12.06
C PRO A 88 8.26 -16.71 -12.59
N GLN A 89 7.20 -15.93 -12.43
CA GLN A 89 5.84 -16.27 -12.85
C GLN A 89 5.53 -15.95 -14.33
N GLY A 90 6.53 -15.59 -15.10
CA GLY A 90 6.45 -15.44 -16.55
C GLY A 90 5.85 -14.12 -17.05
N ILE A 91 5.46 -13.19 -16.18
CA ILE A 91 4.99 -11.86 -16.57
C ILE A 91 5.52 -10.77 -15.65
N LEU A 92 6.07 -9.71 -16.23
CA LEU A 92 6.50 -8.50 -15.57
C LEU A 92 5.78 -7.30 -16.17
N THR A 93 5.31 -6.39 -15.35
CA THR A 93 4.58 -5.21 -15.79
C THR A 93 5.21 -3.94 -15.22
N LEU A 94 5.46 -2.96 -16.07
CA LEU A 94 5.84 -1.62 -15.66
C LEU A 94 4.61 -0.77 -15.46
N VAL A 95 4.46 -0.23 -14.25
CA VAL A 95 3.29 0.55 -13.83
C VAL A 95 3.74 1.95 -13.40
N LYS A 96 2.96 2.98 -13.75
CA LYS A 96 3.19 4.37 -13.29
C LYS A 96 2.95 4.48 -11.80
N GLN A 97 3.87 5.15 -11.08
CA GLN A 97 3.72 5.43 -9.66
C GLN A 97 2.49 6.29 -9.37
N TYR A 98 1.94 6.11 -8.17
CA TYR A 98 0.87 6.93 -7.62
C TYR A 98 1.46 8.13 -6.90
N HIS A 99 0.80 9.27 -7.02
CA HIS A 99 1.14 10.49 -6.33
C HIS A 99 -0.13 11.06 -5.70
N TYR A 100 -0.20 10.99 -4.39
CA TYR A 100 -1.32 11.53 -3.61
C TYR A 100 -0.82 12.71 -2.77
N ARG A 101 -1.72 13.61 -2.45
CA ARG A 101 -1.48 14.70 -1.51
C ARG A 101 -2.35 14.51 -0.28
N LEU A 102 -1.85 14.93 0.88
CA LEU A 102 -2.59 14.82 2.14
C LEU A 102 -3.96 15.53 2.06
N GLU A 103 -3.98 16.72 1.46
CA GLU A 103 -5.21 17.49 1.29
C GLU A 103 -6.24 16.75 0.41
N GLU A 104 -5.79 16.02 -0.60
CA GLU A 104 -6.64 15.20 -1.46
C GLU A 104 -7.24 14.02 -0.69
N LEU A 105 -6.44 13.39 0.17
CA LEU A 105 -6.93 12.30 1.03
C LEU A 105 -7.95 12.79 2.05
N LEU A 106 -7.74 13.96 2.62
CA LEU A 106 -8.67 14.59 3.56
C LEU A 106 -9.96 15.07 2.88
N ALA A 107 -9.85 15.61 1.65
CA ALA A 107 -10.99 16.06 0.84
C ALA A 107 -11.68 14.95 0.06
N GLY A 108 -11.04 13.81 -0.11
CA GLY A 108 -11.32 12.80 -1.14
C GLY A 108 -12.61 12.00 -1.01
N ARG A 109 -13.43 12.26 0.01
CA ARG A 109 -14.76 11.67 0.10
C ARG A 109 -15.88 12.48 -0.55
N GLN A 110 -15.65 13.73 -0.87
CA GLN A 110 -16.65 14.53 -1.59
C GLN A 110 -16.65 14.26 -3.10
N LYS A 111 -15.60 13.65 -3.68
CA LYS A 111 -15.44 13.46 -5.13
C LYS A 111 -15.66 12.06 -5.68
N GLN A 112 -15.87 11.03 -4.85
CA GLN A 112 -16.21 9.68 -5.35
C GLN A 112 -17.66 9.55 -5.88
N ILE A 113 -18.43 10.63 -5.89
CA ILE A 113 -19.82 10.65 -6.38
C ILE A 113 -19.92 11.00 -7.88
N CYS A 114 -18.87 11.45 -8.53
CA CYS A 114 -18.94 11.90 -9.93
C CYS A 114 -17.78 11.42 -10.79
N VAL A 115 -17.78 10.14 -11.19
CA VAL A 115 -17.31 9.72 -12.52
C VAL A 115 -18.21 8.57 -13.00
N SER A 116 -19.37 8.95 -13.50
CA SER A 116 -20.19 8.09 -14.33
C SER A 116 -19.61 8.07 -15.75
N GLY A 117 -19.28 6.90 -16.20
CA GLY A 117 -18.92 6.73 -17.61
C GLY A 117 -18.17 5.43 -17.89
N SER A 118 -18.92 4.40 -18.13
CA SER A 118 -18.68 3.08 -18.72
C SER A 118 -18.64 1.89 -17.76
N SER A 119 -19.72 1.15 -17.81
CA SER A 119 -19.97 -0.28 -17.50
C SER A 119 -18.87 -1.04 -16.72
N GLY A 120 -18.89 -0.90 -15.43
CA GLY A 120 -18.26 -1.81 -14.47
C GLY A 120 -19.09 -1.78 -13.20
N LYS A 121 -19.77 -2.88 -12.87
CA LYS A 121 -20.62 -3.00 -11.69
C LYS A 121 -19.82 -2.69 -10.43
N CYS A 122 -19.88 -1.46 -9.96
CA CYS A 122 -19.62 -1.15 -8.56
C CYS A 122 -20.76 -1.78 -7.75
N VAL A 123 -20.44 -2.80 -6.96
CA VAL A 123 -21.37 -3.26 -5.91
C VAL A 123 -21.36 -2.17 -4.83
N GLY A 124 -22.14 -1.11 -5.08
CA GLY A 124 -22.48 -0.12 -4.07
C GLY A 124 -23.46 -0.78 -3.13
N MET A 125 -23.06 -1.04 -1.89
CA MET A 125 -24.04 -1.24 -0.83
C MET A 125 -24.75 0.09 -0.63
N ALA A 126 -25.95 0.18 -1.21
CA ALA A 126 -26.95 1.19 -0.89
C ALA A 126 -27.46 0.88 0.52
N GLY A 127 -26.90 1.55 1.50
CA GLY A 127 -27.43 1.68 2.84
C GLY A 127 -27.45 3.17 3.14
N GLY A 128 -28.64 3.75 3.37
CA GLY A 128 -28.81 5.12 3.86
C GLY A 128 -28.06 5.27 5.19
N GLY A 129 -26.81 5.73 5.14
CA GLY A 129 -25.91 5.76 6.27
C GLY A 129 -25.20 7.09 6.37
N GLN A 130 -24.98 7.52 7.59
CA GLN A 130 -24.09 8.60 7.95
C GLN A 130 -22.78 8.51 7.16
N ALA A 131 -22.26 9.66 6.71
CA ALA A 131 -20.99 9.72 6.00
C ALA A 131 -19.90 8.96 6.79
N LYS A 132 -19.31 7.95 6.16
CA LYS A 132 -18.29 7.10 6.78
C LYS A 132 -17.16 7.97 7.36
N LYS A 133 -16.86 7.85 8.63
CA LYS A 133 -15.84 8.65 9.31
C LYS A 133 -14.43 8.28 8.85
N PRO A 134 -13.51 9.25 8.72
CA PRO A 134 -12.15 8.99 8.27
C PRO A 134 -11.43 7.94 9.11
N LEU A 135 -10.62 7.09 8.45
CA LEU A 135 -9.74 6.11 9.09
C LEU A 135 -8.37 6.15 8.40
N PHE A 136 -7.35 6.54 9.15
CA PHE A 136 -5.98 6.64 8.66
C PHE A 136 -5.02 5.75 9.44
N LEU A 137 -3.92 5.40 8.80
CA LEU A 137 -2.70 4.94 9.47
C LEU A 137 -1.61 5.97 9.31
N VAL A 138 -0.86 6.21 10.37
CA VAL A 138 0.37 7.03 10.36
C VAL A 138 1.51 6.11 10.77
N LEU A 139 2.47 5.92 9.88
CA LEU A 139 3.57 4.97 10.05
C LEU A 139 4.89 5.72 10.23
N GLU A 140 5.53 5.53 11.37
CA GLU A 140 6.84 6.11 11.65
C GLU A 140 7.94 5.08 11.45
N ASP A 141 8.78 5.31 10.43
CA ASP A 141 10.02 4.60 10.16
C ASP A 141 9.89 3.07 10.06
N ILE A 142 8.79 2.54 9.51
CA ILE A 142 8.63 1.11 9.22
C ILE A 142 9.72 0.67 8.22
N GLN A 143 10.51 -0.35 8.58
CA GLN A 143 11.67 -0.77 7.81
C GLN A 143 11.48 -2.07 7.04
N ASP A 144 10.66 -3.01 7.54
CA ASP A 144 10.45 -4.28 6.85
C ASP A 144 9.42 -4.16 5.71
N PRO A 145 9.84 -4.47 4.46
CA PRO A 145 8.94 -4.44 3.30
C PRO A 145 7.73 -5.37 3.43
N GLY A 146 7.88 -6.50 4.16
CA GLY A 146 6.81 -7.46 4.40
C GLY A 146 5.73 -6.88 5.33
N ASN A 147 6.17 -6.20 6.40
CA ASN A 147 5.26 -5.50 7.31
C ASN A 147 4.48 -4.41 6.57
N LEU A 148 5.18 -3.56 5.82
CA LEU A 148 4.53 -2.49 5.06
C LEU A 148 3.48 -3.06 4.09
N GLY A 149 3.83 -4.11 3.33
CA GLY A 149 2.88 -4.74 2.41
C GLY A 149 1.67 -5.37 3.12
N THR A 150 1.87 -5.98 4.30
CA THR A 150 0.80 -6.53 5.13
C THR A 150 -0.11 -5.42 5.66
N ILE A 151 0.46 -4.30 6.10
CA ILE A 151 -0.30 -3.11 6.53
C ILE A 151 -1.18 -2.59 5.39
N PHE A 152 -0.66 -2.50 4.17
CA PHE A 152 -1.46 -2.13 3.00
C PHE A 152 -2.65 -3.07 2.77
N ARG A 153 -2.44 -4.38 2.86
CA ARG A 153 -3.51 -5.37 2.70
C ARG A 153 -4.59 -5.24 3.77
N THR A 154 -4.19 -5.08 5.02
CA THR A 154 -5.14 -4.87 6.12
C THR A 154 -5.87 -3.55 5.95
N GLY A 155 -5.16 -2.49 5.58
CA GLY A 155 -5.74 -1.17 5.30
C GLY A 155 -6.83 -1.24 4.22
N GLU A 156 -6.57 -1.94 3.11
CA GLU A 156 -7.57 -2.20 2.08
C GLU A 156 -8.78 -2.97 2.62
N ALA A 157 -8.52 -4.05 3.37
CA ALA A 157 -9.58 -4.93 3.87
C ALA A 157 -10.58 -4.21 4.77
N VAL A 158 -10.13 -3.26 5.59
CA VAL A 158 -11.00 -2.45 6.45
C VAL A 158 -11.42 -1.12 5.82
N GLY A 159 -10.86 -0.80 4.66
CA GLY A 159 -11.17 0.42 3.90
C GLY A 159 -10.63 1.68 4.57
N VAL A 160 -9.32 1.75 4.85
CA VAL A 160 -8.66 2.99 5.27
C VAL A 160 -8.74 4.06 4.18
N ASP A 161 -8.79 5.31 4.58
CA ASP A 161 -8.82 6.44 3.65
C ASP A 161 -7.42 6.83 3.16
N GLY A 162 -6.39 6.42 3.89
CA GLY A 162 -5.00 6.59 3.49
C GLY A 162 -3.99 6.10 4.53
N ILE A 163 -2.77 5.88 4.04
CA ILE A 163 -1.60 5.54 4.86
C ILE A 163 -0.59 6.69 4.71
N LEU A 164 -0.28 7.33 5.83
CA LEU A 164 0.70 8.43 5.90
C LEU A 164 1.99 7.88 6.48
N MET A 165 3.11 8.09 5.80
CA MET A 165 4.37 7.44 6.13
C MET A 165 5.49 8.47 6.28
N SER A 166 6.35 8.31 7.28
CA SER A 166 7.58 9.09 7.37
C SER A 166 8.47 8.86 6.15
N SER A 167 9.32 9.82 5.83
CA SER A 167 10.29 9.74 4.75
C SER A 167 11.32 8.60 4.93
N ARG A 168 11.48 8.08 6.15
CA ARG A 168 12.35 6.95 6.48
C ARG A 168 11.67 5.59 6.37
N THR A 169 10.36 5.55 6.18
CA THR A 169 9.66 4.28 5.92
C THR A 169 10.15 3.69 4.61
N VAL A 170 10.30 2.36 4.58
CA VAL A 170 10.75 1.61 3.41
C VAL A 170 9.93 1.98 2.16
N ASP A 171 10.57 1.97 1.00
CA ASP A 171 9.92 2.31 -0.27
C ASP A 171 8.77 1.36 -0.60
N VAL A 172 7.55 1.91 -0.73
CA VAL A 172 6.35 1.17 -1.14
C VAL A 172 6.58 0.42 -2.45
N TYR A 173 7.34 1.01 -3.36
CA TYR A 173 7.63 0.41 -4.66
C TYR A 173 8.83 -0.54 -4.67
N ASN A 174 9.39 -0.88 -3.50
CA ASN A 174 10.34 -1.98 -3.37
C ASN A 174 9.68 -3.29 -3.84
N PRO A 175 10.34 -4.12 -4.67
CA PRO A 175 9.72 -5.36 -5.18
C PRO A 175 9.19 -6.30 -4.10
N LYS A 176 9.87 -6.38 -2.93
CA LYS A 176 9.38 -7.18 -1.80
C LYS A 176 8.11 -6.59 -1.18
N THR A 177 8.02 -5.26 -1.04
CA THR A 177 6.80 -4.58 -0.59
C THR A 177 5.67 -4.84 -1.56
N ILE A 178 5.89 -4.57 -2.85
CA ILE A 178 4.89 -4.77 -3.91
C ILE A 178 4.30 -6.18 -3.87
N ARG A 179 5.14 -7.22 -3.80
CA ARG A 179 4.66 -8.60 -3.67
C ARG A 179 3.80 -8.80 -2.43
N SER A 180 4.23 -8.23 -1.30
CA SER A 180 3.50 -8.38 -0.02
C SER A 180 2.16 -7.65 -0.01
N THR A 181 1.95 -6.61 -0.84
CA THR A 181 0.68 -5.89 -0.94
C THR A 181 -0.42 -6.72 -1.59
N MET A 182 -0.08 -7.72 -2.40
CA MET A 182 -1.04 -8.56 -3.14
C MET A 182 -2.07 -7.74 -3.95
N GLY A 183 -1.64 -6.58 -4.50
CA GLY A 183 -2.48 -5.67 -5.27
C GLY A 183 -3.07 -4.48 -4.51
N SER A 184 -3.02 -4.46 -3.18
CA SER A 184 -3.53 -3.34 -2.37
C SER A 184 -2.89 -2.00 -2.71
N VAL A 185 -1.66 -2.02 -3.22
CA VAL A 185 -0.94 -0.82 -3.69
C VAL A 185 -1.70 -0.04 -4.77
N TYR A 186 -2.56 -0.69 -5.53
CA TYR A 186 -3.36 -0.05 -6.58
C TYR A 186 -4.58 0.70 -6.03
N ARG A 187 -5.03 0.38 -4.81
CA ARG A 187 -6.33 0.80 -4.27
C ARG A 187 -6.25 1.59 -2.98
N VAL A 188 -5.17 1.40 -2.19
CA VAL A 188 -4.98 2.13 -0.94
C VAL A 188 -4.18 3.40 -1.21
N PRO A 189 -4.73 4.59 -1.01
CA PRO A 189 -3.98 5.83 -1.13
C PRO A 189 -2.90 5.94 -0.05
N PHE A 190 -1.76 6.56 -0.37
CA PHE A 190 -0.68 6.76 0.57
C PHE A 190 0.13 8.01 0.26
N VAL A 191 0.75 8.58 1.29
CA VAL A 191 1.61 9.76 1.17
C VAL A 191 2.84 9.58 2.05
N TYR A 192 4.01 9.90 1.51
CA TYR A 192 5.20 10.14 2.32
C TYR A 192 5.18 11.58 2.82
N VAL A 193 5.33 11.76 4.13
CA VAL A 193 5.33 13.06 4.80
C VAL A 193 6.72 13.37 5.37
N GLU A 194 7.13 14.63 5.29
CA GLU A 194 8.43 15.05 5.81
C GLU A 194 8.40 15.20 7.33
N ASN A 195 7.30 15.71 7.87
CA ASN A 195 7.11 15.94 9.31
C ASN A 195 5.84 15.25 9.79
N ILE A 196 6.00 14.18 10.59
CA ILE A 196 4.86 13.43 11.15
C ILE A 196 4.09 14.27 12.17
N CYS A 197 4.76 15.03 13.05
CA CYS A 197 4.06 15.85 14.05
C CYS A 197 3.18 16.92 13.38
N GLU A 198 3.68 17.57 12.35
CA GLU A 198 2.86 18.53 11.58
C GLU A 198 1.67 17.82 10.91
N THR A 199 1.88 16.63 10.37
CA THR A 199 0.83 15.81 9.78
C THR A 199 -0.23 15.43 10.81
N ILE A 200 0.17 15.04 12.03
CA ILE A 200 -0.75 14.75 13.14
C ILE A 200 -1.60 16.00 13.44
N HIS A 201 -0.98 17.17 13.56
CA HIS A 201 -1.73 18.40 13.81
C HIS A 201 -2.72 18.75 12.68
N ILE A 202 -2.39 18.43 11.42
CA ILE A 202 -3.32 18.60 10.31
C ILE A 202 -4.51 17.64 10.45
N LEU A 203 -4.29 16.37 10.82
CA LEU A 203 -5.36 15.40 11.08
C LEU A 203 -6.29 15.90 12.20
N GLN A 204 -5.72 16.36 13.32
CA GLN A 204 -6.45 16.91 14.48
C GLN A 204 -7.34 18.09 14.10
N LYS A 205 -6.80 19.04 13.33
CA LYS A 205 -7.58 20.18 12.78
C LYS A 205 -8.74 19.75 11.89
N ASN A 206 -8.68 18.55 11.33
CA ASN A 206 -9.75 17.94 10.52
C ASN A 206 -10.66 17.00 11.34
N ASN A 207 -10.68 17.13 12.68
CA ASN A 207 -11.47 16.33 13.61
C ASN A 207 -11.18 14.81 13.51
N ILE A 208 -9.92 14.45 13.30
CA ILE A 208 -9.41 13.09 13.31
C ILE A 208 -8.57 12.92 14.56
N CYS A 209 -9.06 12.12 15.51
CA CYS A 209 -8.34 11.78 16.73
C CYS A 209 -7.18 10.82 16.43
N VAL A 210 -6.00 11.13 16.90
CA VAL A 210 -4.79 10.32 16.68
C VAL A 210 -4.47 9.52 17.93
N TYR A 211 -4.40 8.21 17.77
CA TYR A 211 -4.12 7.22 18.80
C TYR A 211 -2.73 6.63 18.57
N ALA A 212 -1.78 6.92 19.44
CA ALA A 212 -0.45 6.33 19.41
C ALA A 212 -0.46 4.94 20.05
N ALA A 213 -0.09 3.91 19.29
CA ALA A 213 0.16 2.58 19.83
C ALA A 213 1.50 2.61 20.59
N HIS A 214 1.44 2.57 21.91
CA HIS A 214 2.61 2.73 22.78
C HIS A 214 2.56 1.74 23.94
N LEU A 215 3.73 1.23 24.35
CA LEU A 215 3.81 0.24 25.44
C LEU A 215 3.33 0.81 26.79
N ASP A 216 3.61 2.09 27.03
CA ASP A 216 3.16 2.83 28.21
C ASP A 216 1.77 3.47 28.01
N GLY A 217 0.96 2.93 27.09
CA GLY A 217 -0.40 3.42 26.86
C GLY A 217 -1.25 3.34 28.10
N LYS A 218 -2.04 4.41 28.35
CA LYS A 218 -2.87 4.50 29.55
C LYS A 218 -4.27 3.92 29.36
N GLU A 219 -4.68 3.72 28.14
CA GLU A 219 -6.01 3.18 27.80
C GLU A 219 -5.83 1.90 26.98
N ASP A 220 -6.59 0.88 27.30
CA ASP A 220 -6.66 -0.32 26.47
C ASP A 220 -7.28 0.04 25.10
N TYR A 221 -6.73 -0.54 24.04
CA TYR A 221 -7.14 -0.21 22.67
C TYR A 221 -8.65 -0.44 22.43
N ASP A 222 -9.24 -1.42 23.08
CA ASP A 222 -10.66 -1.79 22.93
C ASP A 222 -11.60 -0.97 23.84
N ALA A 223 -11.06 -0.21 24.80
CA ALA A 223 -11.82 0.74 25.63
C ALA A 223 -12.04 2.10 24.95
N CYS A 224 -11.38 2.37 23.83
CA CYS A 224 -11.49 3.63 23.11
C CYS A 224 -12.67 3.68 22.13
N ASP A 225 -13.20 4.88 21.88
CA ASP A 225 -14.27 5.14 20.90
C ASP A 225 -13.69 5.49 19.51
N TYR A 226 -13.87 4.61 18.54
CA TYR A 226 -13.42 4.77 17.15
C TYR A 226 -14.55 5.12 16.17
N HIS A 227 -15.74 5.48 16.63
CA HIS A 227 -16.85 5.93 15.77
C HIS A 227 -16.60 7.29 15.12
N LYS A 228 -15.61 8.04 15.59
CA LYS A 228 -15.19 9.35 15.05
C LYS A 228 -14.10 9.20 13.99
N GLY A 229 -13.66 10.32 13.41
CA GLY A 229 -12.44 10.35 12.61
C GLY A 229 -11.27 9.82 13.44
N THR A 230 -10.56 8.81 12.94
CA THR A 230 -9.54 8.05 13.69
C THR A 230 -8.28 7.90 12.85
N ALA A 231 -7.13 8.09 13.48
CA ALA A 231 -5.84 7.70 12.93
C ALA A 231 -5.05 6.92 13.98
N PHE A 232 -4.46 5.80 13.57
CA PHE A 232 -3.54 5.04 14.42
C PHE A 232 -2.11 5.36 14.03
N LEU A 233 -1.30 5.73 15.02
CA LEU A 233 0.12 6.00 14.88
C LEU A 233 0.90 4.77 15.31
N ILE A 234 1.68 4.20 14.39
CA ILE A 234 2.46 2.97 14.56
C ILE A 234 3.93 3.28 14.35
N GLY A 235 4.76 2.87 15.29
CA GLY A 235 6.19 3.08 15.27
C GLY A 235 7.00 2.00 14.57
N ASN A 236 8.31 2.23 14.53
CA ASN A 236 9.32 1.31 14.02
C ASN A 236 9.30 -0.04 14.77
N GLU A 237 9.64 -1.11 14.06
CA GLU A 237 9.60 -2.48 14.58
C GLU A 237 10.53 -2.72 15.78
N GLY A 238 11.65 -2.04 15.84
CA GLY A 238 12.65 -2.21 16.89
C GLY A 238 12.62 -1.14 17.98
N ASN A 239 12.35 0.11 17.59
CA ASN A 239 12.47 1.26 18.48
C ASN A 239 11.11 1.85 18.89
N GLY A 240 10.02 1.36 18.33
CA GLY A 240 8.68 1.94 18.55
C GLY A 240 8.55 3.35 17.98
N LEU A 241 7.72 4.15 18.63
CA LEU A 241 7.52 5.57 18.31
C LEU A 241 8.59 6.42 19.00
N ARG A 242 9.03 7.47 18.35
CA ARG A 242 9.82 8.50 19.02
C ARG A 242 8.96 9.24 20.04
N GLU A 243 9.53 9.61 21.17
CA GLU A 243 8.82 10.33 22.25
C GLU A 243 8.15 11.61 21.73
N GLU A 244 8.86 12.38 20.91
CA GLU A 244 8.33 13.61 20.30
C GLU A 244 7.11 13.35 19.42
N THR A 245 7.10 12.22 18.68
CA THR A 245 6.00 11.84 17.79
C THR A 245 4.81 11.31 18.59
N ALA A 246 5.07 10.46 19.58
CA ALA A 246 4.04 9.96 20.49
C ALA A 246 3.33 11.10 21.24
N ALA A 247 4.09 12.11 21.72
CA ALA A 247 3.54 13.26 22.41
C ALA A 247 2.61 14.13 21.55
N CYS A 248 2.67 14.04 20.22
CA CYS A 248 1.75 14.75 19.32
C CYS A 248 0.36 14.12 19.27
N ALA A 249 0.20 12.84 19.66
CA ALA A 249 -1.09 12.15 19.65
C ALA A 249 -1.99 12.57 20.82
N GLU A 250 -3.32 12.55 20.62
CA GLU A 250 -4.26 12.82 21.71
C GLU A 250 -4.33 11.71 22.73
N LYS A 251 -4.14 10.46 22.30
CA LYS A 251 -4.25 9.30 23.17
C LYS A 251 -3.13 8.31 22.93
N HIS A 252 -2.64 7.75 24.04
CA HIS A 252 -1.71 6.63 24.01
C HIS A 252 -2.47 5.38 24.41
N ILE A 253 -2.54 4.42 23.49
CA ILE A 253 -3.26 3.15 23.66
C ILE A 253 -2.30 1.98 23.71
N VAL A 254 -2.67 0.97 24.45
CA VAL A 254 -1.91 -0.27 24.59
C VAL A 254 -2.74 -1.46 24.11
N ILE A 255 -2.09 -2.43 23.49
CA ILE A 255 -2.63 -3.76 23.25
C ILE A 255 -2.13 -4.63 24.40
N PRO A 256 -3.01 -5.11 25.31
CA PRO A 256 -2.58 -5.87 26.46
C PRO A 256 -1.86 -7.17 26.05
N MET A 257 -0.81 -7.52 26.81
CA MET A 257 0.00 -8.72 26.56
C MET A 257 0.00 -9.59 27.82
N GLU A 258 -0.47 -10.83 27.71
CA GLU A 258 -0.51 -11.79 28.82
C GLU A 258 0.83 -12.53 29.03
N GLY A 259 1.66 -12.55 28.02
CA GLY A 259 2.93 -13.28 28.01
C GLY A 259 4.13 -12.39 28.32
N SER A 260 5.33 -12.94 28.11
CA SER A 260 6.61 -12.24 28.33
C SER A 260 7.08 -11.43 27.10
N VAL A 261 6.33 -11.45 26.02
CA VAL A 261 6.65 -10.62 24.84
C VAL A 261 6.30 -9.16 25.12
N GLU A 262 7.21 -8.25 24.80
CA GLU A 262 7.03 -6.82 25.06
C GLU A 262 6.04 -6.17 24.10
N SER A 263 6.01 -6.60 22.83
CA SER A 263 5.15 -6.00 21.81
C SER A 263 4.76 -6.97 20.70
N LEU A 264 3.73 -6.61 19.94
CA LEU A 264 3.38 -7.28 18.70
C LEU A 264 4.22 -6.73 17.53
N ASN A 265 4.39 -7.56 16.51
CA ASN A 265 4.88 -7.09 15.22
C ASN A 265 4.04 -5.90 14.71
N ALA A 266 4.66 -4.89 14.08
CA ALA A 266 4.01 -3.65 13.67
C ALA A 266 2.80 -3.88 12.73
N ALA A 267 2.88 -4.84 11.80
CA ALA A 267 1.75 -5.18 10.94
C ALA A 267 0.63 -5.88 11.71
N THR A 268 0.98 -6.71 12.69
CA THR A 268 0.00 -7.37 13.57
C THR A 268 -0.71 -6.34 14.46
N ALA A 269 0.03 -5.44 15.11
CA ALA A 269 -0.54 -4.35 15.89
C ALA A 269 -1.48 -3.47 15.04
N SER A 270 -1.03 -3.08 13.85
CA SER A 270 -1.87 -2.34 12.89
C SER A 270 -3.17 -3.10 12.57
N THR A 271 -3.08 -4.43 12.40
CA THR A 271 -4.25 -5.26 12.09
C THR A 271 -5.24 -5.29 13.24
N VAL A 272 -4.78 -5.49 14.48
CA VAL A 272 -5.62 -5.50 15.68
C VAL A 272 -6.38 -4.18 15.81
N LEU A 273 -5.67 -3.04 15.75
CA LEU A 273 -6.26 -1.72 15.91
C LEU A 273 -7.25 -1.37 14.80
N LEU A 274 -6.88 -1.67 13.55
CA LEU A 274 -7.76 -1.42 12.40
C LEU A 274 -9.04 -2.26 12.44
N TYR A 275 -8.94 -3.53 12.82
CA TYR A 275 -10.12 -4.40 12.91
C TYR A 275 -11.00 -4.05 14.11
N GLU A 276 -10.46 -3.54 15.22
CA GLU A 276 -11.26 -3.01 16.30
C GLU A 276 -12.04 -1.77 15.87
N ALA A 277 -11.40 -0.81 15.22
CA ALA A 277 -12.11 0.34 14.65
C ALA A 277 -13.17 -0.09 13.62
N TYR A 278 -12.85 -1.07 12.77
CA TYR A 278 -13.79 -1.64 11.82
C TYR A 278 -14.98 -2.34 12.49
N ARG A 279 -14.73 -3.11 13.56
CA ARG A 279 -15.77 -3.77 14.37
C ARG A 279 -16.76 -2.76 14.94
N GLN A 280 -16.25 -1.72 15.61
CA GLN A 280 -17.10 -0.68 16.20
C GLN A 280 -17.94 0.06 15.15
N ARG A 281 -17.37 0.36 13.98
CA ARG A 281 -18.05 1.12 12.91
C ARG A 281 -19.07 0.30 12.12
N ARG A 282 -19.06 -1.00 12.28
CA ARG A 282 -19.94 -1.96 11.63
C ARG A 282 -21.21 -2.26 12.44
N SER A 283 -21.13 -2.05 13.76
CA SER A 283 -22.25 -2.19 14.71
C SER A 283 -23.07 -0.91 14.74
#